data_8739671f05d0e78b6f5be76b5d3229d9
#
_entry.id   8739671f05d0e78b6f5be76b5d3229d9
#
_cell.length_a   1.000
_cell.length_b   1.000
_cell.length_c   1.000
_cell.angle_alpha   90.00
_cell.angle_beta   90.00
_cell.angle_gamma   90.00
#
_symmetry.space_group_name_H-M   'P 1'
#
loop_
_entity.id
_entity.type
_entity.pdbx_description
1 polymer ?
#
loop_
_entity_poly.entity_id
_entity_poly.type
_entity_poly.pdbx_seq_one_letter_code
_entity_poly.pdbx_strand_id
1 'polypeptide(L)' 'MGTMTLILLGGLLLIAAIVMIVNLIVDLTYGLINPRIRHK' A
#
# COMPACT_ATOMS: atom_id res chain seq x y z
N MET A 1 -13.51 -11.88 -22.65
CA MET A 1 -13.47 -11.15 -21.40
C MET A 1 -14.68 -10.29 -21.23
N GLY A 2 -15.25 -10.35 -20.06
CA GLY A 2 -16.42 -9.53 -19.79
C GLY A 2 -16.08 -8.30 -18.99
N THR A 3 -17.02 -7.40 -18.91
CA THR A 3 -16.86 -6.19 -18.13
C THR A 3 -16.60 -6.51 -16.66
N MET A 4 -17.20 -7.57 -16.16
CA MET A 4 -17.00 -7.95 -14.78
C MET A 4 -15.54 -8.30 -14.48
N THR A 5 -14.89 -8.95 -15.43
CA THR A 5 -13.47 -9.26 -15.26
C THR A 5 -12.65 -7.98 -15.17
N LEU A 6 -12.97 -7.00 -15.99
CA LEU A 6 -12.27 -5.72 -15.94
C LEU A 6 -12.47 -5.02 -14.61
N ILE A 7 -13.68 -5.06 -14.09
CA ILE A 7 -13.98 -4.43 -12.82
C ILE A 7 -13.23 -5.13 -11.70
N LEU A 8 -13.19 -6.45 -11.72
CA LEU A 8 -12.48 -7.21 -10.70
C LEU A 8 -10.98 -6.92 -10.73
N LEU A 9 -10.41 -6.91 -11.93
CA LEU A 9 -8.98 -6.62 -12.07
C LEU A 9 -8.66 -5.21 -11.61
N GLY A 10 -9.47 -4.25 -12.04
CA GLY A 10 -9.26 -2.87 -11.64
C GLY A 10 -9.39 -2.68 -10.14
N GLY A 11 -10.39 -3.31 -9.55
CA GLY A 11 -10.57 -3.23 -8.11
C GLY A 11 -9.40 -3.83 -7.35
N LEU A 12 -8.92 -4.96 -7.82
CA LEU A 12 -7.79 -5.62 -7.17
C LEU A 12 -6.54 -4.77 -7.25
N LEU A 13 -6.30 -4.20 -8.41
CA LEU A 13 -5.13 -3.32 -8.58
C LEU A 13 -5.25 -2.07 -7.70
N LEU A 14 -6.45 -1.54 -7.60
CA LEU A 14 -6.67 -0.36 -6.79
C LEU A 14 -6.37 -0.64 -5.32
N ILE A 15 -6.88 -1.76 -4.83
CA ILE A 15 -6.65 -2.14 -3.44
C ILE A 15 -5.16 -2.34 -3.19
N ALA A 16 -4.50 -3.02 -4.10
CA ALA A 16 -3.07 -3.25 -3.96
C ALA A 16 -2.29 -1.93 -3.91
N ALA A 17 -2.67 -1.00 -4.78
CA ALA A 17 -2.01 0.30 -4.80
C ALA A 17 -2.22 1.04 -3.48
N ILE A 18 -3.43 1.01 -2.96
CA ILE A 18 -3.73 1.68 -1.70
C ILE A 18 -2.92 1.09 -0.56
N VAL A 19 -2.86 -0.24 -0.50
CA VAL A 19 -2.10 -0.91 0.55
C VAL A 19 -0.63 -0.54 0.47
N MET A 20 -0.07 -0.49 -0.73
CA MET A 20 1.33 -0.12 -0.90
C MET A 20 1.58 1.32 -0.46
N ILE A 21 0.68 2.22 -0.81
CA ILE A 21 0.83 3.61 -0.44
C ILE A 21 0.76 3.77 1.07
N VAL A 22 -0.20 3.12 1.70
CA VAL A 22 -0.34 3.19 3.15
C VAL A 22 0.91 2.66 3.83
N ASN A 23 1.43 1.53 3.34
CA ASN A 23 2.65 0.97 3.91
C ASN A 23 3.81 1.95 3.80
N LEU A 24 3.93 2.59 2.66
CA LEU A 24 5.00 3.55 2.45
C LEU A 24 4.86 4.73 3.40
N ILE A 25 3.65 5.23 3.56
CA ILE A 25 3.40 6.35 4.45
C ILE A 25 3.75 5.99 5.90
N VAL A 26 3.36 4.80 6.32
CA VAL A 26 3.66 4.35 7.67
C VAL A 26 5.16 4.24 7.88
N ASP A 27 5.86 3.67 6.90
CA ASP A 27 7.31 3.53 6.98
C ASP A 27 7.99 4.89 7.11
N LEU A 28 7.55 5.83 6.30
CA LEU A 28 8.12 7.17 6.35
C LEU A 28 7.82 7.85 7.67
N THR A 29 6.60 7.67 8.16
CA THR A 29 6.20 8.27 9.41
C THR A 29 7.07 7.77 10.55
N TYR A 30 7.27 6.46 10.62
CA TYR A 30 8.12 5.90 11.66
C TYR A 30 9.55 6.37 11.53
N GLY A 31 10.04 6.44 10.31
CA GLY A 31 11.39 6.91 10.07
C GLY A 31 11.60 8.34 10.50
N LEU A 32 10.57 9.16 10.37
CA LEU A 32 10.67 10.56 10.74
C LEU A 32 10.47 10.79 12.23
N ILE A 33 9.51 10.07 12.80
CA ILE A 33 9.17 10.28 14.20
C ILE A 33 10.13 9.56 15.11
N ASN A 34 10.43 8.31 14.80
CA ASN A 34 11.23 7.50 15.69
C ASN A 34 12.20 6.64 14.89
N PRO A 35 13.23 7.26 14.34
CA PRO A 35 14.16 6.54 13.44
C PRO A 35 14.96 5.46 14.12
N ARG A 36 15.01 5.40 15.44
CA ARG A 36 15.77 4.36 16.09
C ARG A 36 15.00 3.11 16.31
N ILE A 37 13.89 2.96 15.77
CA ILE A 37 13.15 1.74 15.91
C ILE A 37 13.88 0.56 15.36
N ARG A 38 14.65 0.73 14.55
CA ARG A 38 15.30 -0.36 13.99
C ARG A 38 15.96 -1.16 14.78
N HIS A 39 15.96 -1.56 15.23
CA HIS A 39 16.58 -2.30 15.96
C HIS A 39 17.21 -3.19 15.76
N LYS A 40 17.58 -3.49 15.78
CA LYS A 40 18.23 -4.22 15.74
C LYS A 40 18.34 -4.81 15.83
#